data_50e025405bce08ef650e4ab6335e8324
#
_entry.id   50e025405bce08ef650e4ab6335e8324
#
_cell.length_a   1.000
_cell.length_b   1.000
_cell.length_c   1.000
_cell.angle_alpha   90.00
_cell.angle_beta   90.00
_cell.angle_gamma   90.00
#
_symmetry.space_group_name_H-M   'P 1'
#
loop_
_entity.id
_entity.type
_entity.pdbx_description
1 polymer ?
#
loop_
_entity_poly.entity_id
_entity_poly.type
_entity_poly.pdbx_seq_one_letter_code
_entity_poly.pdbx_strand_id
1 'polypeptide(L)'
;IWWNGCKPVFVDIDPATGNIDPDKIEAAITPRTTAIMPVHVYGKPCDTKRIQEIADKYGLKVIYDAAHAFGVEVNGESVLTAGDMSTLSFHATKVYNTLEGGALVMHDAETKKRVDYLKNFGFAGETEDTIIFL
;
A
#
# COMPACT_ATOMS: atom_id res chain seq x y z
N ILE A 1 7.85 -2.78 -8.54
CA ILE A 1 8.52 -1.47 -8.68
C ILE A 1 9.47 -1.50 -9.88
N TRP A 2 10.51 -2.33 -9.83
CA TRP A 2 11.53 -2.42 -10.90
C TRP A 2 10.96 -2.74 -12.29
N TRP A 3 10.06 -3.69 -12.39
CA TRP A 3 9.39 -4.07 -13.64
C TRP A 3 8.59 -2.93 -14.30
N ASN A 4 8.17 -1.95 -13.50
CA ASN A 4 7.47 -0.75 -14.01
C ASN A 4 8.42 0.42 -14.28
N GLY A 5 9.73 0.17 -14.39
CA GLY A 5 10.73 1.19 -14.69
C GLY A 5 11.03 2.16 -13.52
N CYS A 6 10.50 1.88 -12.33
CA CYS A 6 10.77 2.67 -11.14
C CYS A 6 12.01 2.14 -10.42
N LYS A 7 12.86 3.04 -9.92
CA LYS A 7 14.03 2.68 -9.12
C LYS A 7 13.63 2.61 -7.64
N PRO A 8 13.66 1.44 -6.99
CA PRO A 8 13.49 1.36 -5.55
C PRO A 8 14.70 1.95 -4.83
N VAL A 9 14.44 2.71 -3.77
CA VAL A 9 15.43 3.18 -2.81
C VAL A 9 15.03 2.61 -1.45
N PHE A 10 15.92 1.83 -0.86
CA PHE A 10 15.66 1.20 0.43
C PHE A 10 15.95 2.19 1.56
N VAL A 11 15.05 2.22 2.52
CA VAL A 11 15.17 2.95 3.78
C VAL A 11 15.26 1.92 4.89
N ASP A 12 16.13 2.16 5.84
CA ASP A 12 16.36 1.25 6.95
C ASP A 12 15.14 1.16 7.88
N ILE A 13 15.07 0.10 8.65
CA ILE A 13 13.95 -0.18 9.56
C ILE A 13 14.24 0.31 10.98
N ASP A 14 13.18 0.50 11.76
CA ASP A 14 13.25 0.52 13.21
C ASP A 14 13.37 -0.94 13.73
N PRO A 15 14.48 -1.30 14.38
CA PRO A 15 14.72 -2.67 14.82
C PRO A 15 13.70 -3.16 15.88
N ALA A 16 13.01 -2.26 16.58
CA ALA A 16 11.99 -2.63 17.55
C ALA A 16 10.68 -3.06 16.91
N THR A 17 10.40 -2.58 15.70
CA THR A 17 9.14 -2.83 14.98
C THR A 17 9.32 -3.70 13.75
N GLY A 18 10.48 -3.66 13.10
CA GLY A 18 10.73 -4.26 11.81
C GLY A 18 10.14 -3.43 10.64
N ASN A 19 9.39 -2.39 10.92
CA ASN A 19 8.81 -1.50 9.93
C ASN A 19 9.80 -0.42 9.51
N ILE A 20 9.55 0.22 8.36
CA ILE A 20 10.33 1.38 7.91
C ILE A 20 10.44 2.42 9.03
N ASP A 21 11.64 2.95 9.25
CA ASP A 21 11.90 4.01 10.21
C ASP A 21 11.54 5.37 9.59
N PRO A 22 10.47 6.05 10.06
CA PRO A 22 10.06 7.32 9.47
C PRO A 22 11.14 8.41 9.52
N ASP A 23 12.00 8.39 10.55
CA ASP A 23 13.05 9.40 10.73
C ASP A 23 14.17 9.28 9.67
N LYS A 24 14.22 8.14 8.95
CA LYS A 24 15.18 7.91 7.87
C LYS A 24 14.61 8.16 6.47
N ILE A 25 13.29 8.35 6.33
CA ILE A 25 12.64 8.50 5.03
C ILE A 25 13.11 9.77 4.32
N GLU A 26 13.10 10.91 5.02
CA GLU A 26 13.42 12.20 4.40
C GLU A 26 14.81 12.23 3.76
N ALA A 27 15.79 11.58 4.36
CA ALA A 27 17.16 11.50 3.84
C ALA A 27 17.25 10.75 2.49
N ALA A 28 16.28 9.90 2.19
CA ALA A 28 16.23 9.13 0.95
C ALA A 28 15.43 9.83 -0.16
N ILE A 29 14.71 10.90 0.16
CA ILE A 29 13.87 11.64 -0.80
C ILE A 29 14.75 12.46 -1.75
N THR A 30 14.43 12.40 -3.03
CA THR A 30 15.04 13.16 -4.10
C THR A 30 13.96 13.82 -4.98
N PRO A 31 14.29 14.77 -5.85
CA PRO A 31 13.33 15.35 -6.80
C PRO A 31 12.66 14.33 -7.74
N ARG A 32 13.17 13.09 -7.79
CA ARG A 32 12.59 11.99 -8.58
C ARG A 32 11.75 11.03 -7.75
N THR A 33 11.67 11.22 -6.43
CA THR A 33 10.83 10.40 -5.56
C THR A 33 9.37 10.75 -5.81
N THR A 34 8.53 9.75 -6.02
CA THR A 34 7.10 9.92 -6.32
C THR A 34 6.20 9.23 -5.31
N ALA A 35 6.71 8.21 -4.61
CA ALA A 35 5.94 7.47 -3.64
C ALA A 35 6.81 6.89 -2.52
N ILE A 36 6.16 6.63 -1.38
CA ILE A 36 6.67 5.84 -0.27
C ILE A 36 5.88 4.53 -0.26
N MET A 37 6.57 3.39 -0.12
CA MET A 37 5.94 2.07 -0.06
C MET A 37 6.33 1.36 1.25
N PRO A 38 5.63 1.64 2.36
CA PRO A 38 5.86 0.99 3.63
C PRO A 38 5.20 -0.39 3.66
N VAL A 39 5.74 -1.28 4.51
CA VAL A 39 5.17 -2.61 4.76
C VAL A 39 4.69 -2.69 6.21
N HIS A 40 3.48 -3.14 6.45
CA HIS A 40 3.00 -3.52 7.79
C HIS A 40 3.54 -4.90 8.13
N VAL A 41 4.81 -4.95 8.56
CA VAL A 41 5.56 -6.20 8.76
C VAL A 41 4.87 -7.08 9.82
N TYR A 42 4.53 -8.31 9.44
CA TYR A 42 3.78 -9.27 10.27
C TYR A 42 2.46 -8.73 10.84
N GLY A 43 1.85 -7.76 10.16
CA GLY A 43 0.61 -7.13 10.60
C GLY A 43 0.81 -6.05 11.69
N LYS A 44 2.06 -5.74 12.06
CA LYS A 44 2.34 -4.61 12.96
C LYS A 44 2.22 -3.31 12.19
N PRO A 45 1.35 -2.37 12.61
CA PRO A 45 1.17 -1.12 11.88
C PRO A 45 2.44 -0.28 11.84
N CYS A 46 2.72 0.31 10.66
CA CYS A 46 3.69 1.41 10.56
C CYS A 46 3.19 2.63 11.34
N ASP A 47 4.05 3.58 11.63
CA ASP A 47 3.65 4.92 12.05
C ASP A 47 3.05 5.68 10.85
N THR A 48 1.76 5.37 10.59
CA THR A 48 1.03 5.90 9.43
C THR A 48 0.90 7.40 9.47
N LYS A 49 0.78 7.98 10.67
CA LYS A 49 0.66 9.42 10.85
C LYS A 49 1.95 10.14 10.44
N ARG A 50 3.09 9.66 10.95
CA ARG A 50 4.39 10.25 10.65
C ARG A 50 4.76 10.11 9.17
N ILE A 51 4.45 8.96 8.57
CA ILE A 51 4.67 8.72 7.14
C ILE A 51 3.80 9.66 6.29
N GLN A 52 2.53 9.88 6.67
CA GLN A 52 1.65 10.79 5.96
C GLN A 52 2.13 12.24 6.04
N GLU A 53 2.59 12.71 7.22
CA GLU A 53 3.18 14.04 7.39
C GLU A 53 4.37 14.27 6.44
N ILE A 54 5.22 13.25 6.27
CA ILE A 54 6.35 13.31 5.32
C ILE A 54 5.84 13.32 3.89
N ALA A 55 4.90 12.46 3.55
CA ALA A 55 4.34 12.39 2.21
C ALA A 55 3.68 13.72 1.79
N ASP A 56 2.91 14.33 2.67
CA ASP A 56 2.26 15.63 2.44
C ASP A 56 3.29 16.74 2.23
N LYS A 57 4.35 16.76 3.05
CA LYS A 57 5.43 17.74 2.96
C LYS A 57 6.14 17.72 1.60
N TYR A 58 6.30 16.55 1.02
CA TYR A 58 7.04 16.35 -0.24
C TYR A 58 6.12 16.07 -1.45
N GLY A 59 4.81 16.06 -1.27
CA GLY A 59 3.84 15.77 -2.34
C GLY A 59 3.94 14.35 -2.88
N LEU A 60 4.22 13.37 -2.00
CA LEU A 60 4.42 11.97 -2.35
C LEU A 60 3.14 11.16 -2.17
N LYS A 61 3.00 10.08 -2.93
CA LYS A 61 1.98 9.06 -2.72
C LYS A 61 2.43 8.04 -1.67
N VAL A 62 1.49 7.48 -0.92
CA VAL A 62 1.76 6.41 0.04
C VAL A 62 0.98 5.17 -0.34
N ILE A 63 1.70 4.08 -0.61
CA ILE A 63 1.14 2.78 -0.99
C ILE A 63 1.58 1.75 0.05
N TYR A 64 0.68 1.28 0.89
CA TYR A 64 1.01 0.28 1.90
C TYR A 64 0.99 -1.15 1.34
N ASP A 65 2.07 -1.89 1.59
CA ASP A 65 2.01 -3.34 1.55
C ASP A 65 1.38 -3.82 2.87
N ALA A 66 0.11 -4.17 2.80
CA ALA A 66 -0.70 -4.66 3.90
C ALA A 66 -0.97 -6.17 3.78
N ALA A 67 -0.10 -6.91 3.07
CA ALA A 67 -0.28 -8.36 2.84
C ALA A 67 -0.41 -9.19 4.13
N HIS A 68 0.00 -8.66 5.27
CA HIS A 68 -0.12 -9.28 6.60
C HIS A 68 -1.12 -8.57 7.53
N ALA A 69 -1.83 -7.55 7.05
CA ALA A 69 -2.57 -6.62 7.91
C ALA A 69 -4.10 -6.70 7.75
N PHE A 70 -4.62 -7.84 7.28
CA PHE A 70 -6.06 -8.05 7.22
C PHE A 70 -6.68 -8.01 8.63
N GLY A 71 -7.69 -7.14 8.82
CA GLY A 71 -8.37 -6.98 10.11
C GLY A 71 -7.57 -6.25 11.19
N VAL A 72 -6.43 -5.65 10.83
CA VAL A 72 -5.62 -4.88 11.77
C VAL A 72 -6.19 -3.46 11.93
N GLU A 73 -6.33 -3.03 13.18
CA GLU A 73 -6.83 -1.70 13.54
C GLU A 73 -5.86 -0.97 14.47
N VAL A 74 -5.86 0.36 14.36
CA VAL A 74 -5.19 1.28 15.29
C VAL A 74 -6.22 2.28 15.78
N ASN A 75 -6.43 2.34 17.10
CA ASN A 75 -7.44 3.21 17.74
C ASN A 75 -8.87 3.03 17.20
N GLY A 76 -9.23 1.82 16.77
CA GLY A 76 -10.56 1.49 16.23
C GLY A 76 -10.72 1.82 14.73
N GLU A 77 -9.67 2.24 14.06
CA GLU A 77 -9.65 2.49 12.61
C GLU A 77 -8.78 1.44 11.90
N SER A 78 -9.27 0.92 10.79
CA SER A 78 -8.51 -0.03 9.98
C SER A 78 -7.24 0.62 9.43
N VAL A 79 -6.10 -0.07 9.53
CA VAL A 79 -4.85 0.41 8.93
C VAL A 79 -4.92 0.55 7.41
N LEU A 80 -5.90 -0.09 6.78
CA LEU A 80 -6.12 -0.02 5.34
C LEU A 80 -6.70 1.33 4.87
N THR A 81 -7.15 2.17 5.81
CA THR A 81 -7.63 3.53 5.49
C THR A 81 -6.49 4.54 5.39
N ALA A 82 -5.27 4.16 5.76
CA ALA A 82 -4.11 5.04 5.69
C ALA A 82 -3.51 5.10 4.27
N GLY A 83 -2.92 6.24 3.93
CA GLY A 83 -2.25 6.47 2.65
C GLY A 83 -3.22 6.60 1.47
N ASP A 84 -2.70 6.48 0.25
CA ASP A 84 -3.47 6.56 -0.99
C ASP A 84 -4.01 5.18 -1.42
N MET A 85 -3.30 4.11 -1.07
CA MET A 85 -3.64 2.73 -1.47
C MET A 85 -3.01 1.72 -0.52
N SER A 86 -3.69 0.58 -0.32
CA SER A 86 -3.15 -0.58 0.36
C SER A 86 -3.34 -1.85 -0.46
N THR A 87 -2.35 -2.75 -0.41
CA THR A 87 -2.43 -4.06 -1.05
C THR A 87 -2.61 -5.15 -0.01
N LEU A 88 -3.53 -6.07 -0.24
CA LEU A 88 -3.78 -7.25 0.59
C LEU A 88 -3.43 -8.52 -0.17
N SER A 89 -2.95 -9.52 0.55
CA SER A 89 -2.78 -10.88 0.06
C SER A 89 -3.76 -11.81 0.75
N PHE A 90 -4.43 -12.65 -0.05
CA PHE A 90 -5.30 -13.73 0.43
C PHE A 90 -4.73 -15.11 0.07
N HIS A 91 -3.42 -15.17 -0.17
CA HIS A 91 -2.71 -16.43 -0.35
C HIS A 91 -2.93 -17.37 0.85
N ALA A 92 -2.89 -18.67 0.62
CA ALA A 92 -3.16 -19.72 1.61
C ALA A 92 -2.38 -19.59 2.94
N THR A 93 -1.23 -18.92 2.94
CA THR A 93 -0.40 -18.70 4.14
C THR A 93 -0.86 -17.52 5.02
N LYS A 94 -1.84 -16.72 4.57
CA LYS A 94 -2.31 -15.53 5.31
C LYS A 94 -3.33 -15.89 6.37
N VAL A 95 -3.49 -15.00 7.37
CA VAL A 95 -4.47 -15.15 8.45
C VAL A 95 -5.89 -15.27 7.91
N TYR A 96 -6.24 -14.44 6.93
CA TYR A 96 -7.43 -14.61 6.12
C TYR A 96 -6.97 -14.99 4.70
N ASN A 97 -7.55 -16.06 4.15
CA ASN A 97 -7.16 -16.53 2.83
C ASN A 97 -8.33 -17.12 2.05
N THR A 98 -8.16 -17.15 0.74
CA THR A 98 -9.07 -17.75 -0.25
C THR A 98 -8.30 -18.76 -1.12
N LEU A 99 -7.29 -19.40 -0.60
CA LEU A 99 -6.23 -20.20 -1.23
C LEU A 99 -5.30 -19.33 -2.07
N GLU A 100 -5.81 -18.70 -3.11
CA GLU A 100 -5.18 -17.65 -3.88
C GLU A 100 -6.10 -16.43 -3.90
N GLY A 101 -5.52 -15.24 -4.00
CA GLY A 101 -6.25 -14.00 -4.09
C GLY A 101 -5.55 -12.82 -3.45
N GLY A 102 -6.14 -11.66 -3.62
CA GLY A 102 -5.69 -10.41 -3.03
C GLY A 102 -6.71 -9.31 -3.25
N ALA A 103 -6.44 -8.16 -2.67
CA ALA A 103 -7.26 -6.97 -2.89
C ALA A 103 -6.39 -5.71 -2.94
N LEU A 104 -6.92 -4.70 -3.64
CA LEU A 104 -6.44 -3.32 -3.56
C LEU A 104 -7.50 -2.49 -2.85
N VAL A 105 -7.10 -1.79 -1.81
CA VAL A 105 -7.94 -0.80 -1.12
C VAL A 105 -7.52 0.58 -1.58
N MET A 106 -8.48 1.38 -1.99
CA MET A 106 -8.28 2.75 -2.48
C MET A 106 -9.47 3.62 -2.06
N HIS A 107 -9.30 4.93 -2.04
CA HIS A 107 -10.25 5.83 -1.38
C HIS A 107 -11.08 6.67 -2.35
N ASP A 108 -10.80 6.59 -3.67
CA ASP A 108 -11.51 7.36 -4.66
C ASP A 108 -11.93 6.53 -5.89
N ALA A 109 -13.07 6.89 -6.46
CA ALA A 109 -13.68 6.17 -7.58
C ALA A 109 -12.87 6.32 -8.89
N GLU A 110 -12.11 7.40 -9.06
CA GLU A 110 -11.29 7.60 -10.25
C GLU A 110 -10.12 6.64 -10.28
N THR A 111 -9.40 6.53 -9.17
CA THR A 111 -8.32 5.54 -9.00
C THR A 111 -8.87 4.11 -9.20
N LYS A 112 -10.04 3.80 -8.61
CA LYS A 112 -10.68 2.49 -8.81
C LYS A 112 -10.93 2.22 -10.30
N LYS A 113 -11.54 3.16 -11.02
CA LYS A 113 -11.83 3.03 -12.45
C LYS A 113 -10.55 2.81 -13.28
N ARG A 114 -9.48 3.52 -12.94
CA ARG A 114 -8.17 3.35 -13.59
C ARG A 114 -7.57 1.97 -13.32
N VAL A 115 -7.65 1.48 -12.09
CA VAL A 115 -7.18 0.14 -11.71
C VAL A 115 -7.98 -0.93 -12.43
N ASP A 116 -9.31 -0.81 -12.50
CA ASP A 116 -10.18 -1.73 -13.23
C ASP A 116 -9.79 -1.81 -14.72
N TYR A 117 -9.52 -0.67 -15.34
CA TYR A 117 -9.03 -0.60 -16.71
C TYR A 117 -7.69 -1.32 -16.89
N LEU A 118 -6.72 -1.01 -16.02
CA LEU A 118 -5.37 -1.61 -16.08
C LEU A 118 -5.40 -3.12 -15.85
N LYS A 119 -6.21 -3.58 -14.88
CA LYS A 119 -6.39 -4.98 -14.57
C LYS A 119 -7.04 -5.76 -15.72
N ASN A 120 -7.94 -5.12 -16.46
CA ASN A 120 -8.69 -5.73 -17.56
C ASN A 120 -7.99 -5.51 -18.91
N PHE A 121 -6.68 -5.64 -18.97
CA PHE A 121 -5.85 -5.53 -20.18
C PHE A 121 -6.06 -4.22 -20.97
N GLY A 122 -6.50 -3.16 -20.32
CA GLY A 122 -6.81 -1.89 -20.98
C GLY A 122 -8.20 -1.83 -21.63
N PHE A 123 -9.06 -2.83 -21.41
CA PHE A 123 -10.44 -2.79 -21.89
C PHE A 123 -11.35 -2.05 -20.93
N ALA A 124 -12.00 -1.00 -21.42
CA ALA A 124 -13.12 -0.36 -20.72
C ALA A 124 -14.39 -1.18 -20.99
N GLY A 125 -14.60 -2.25 -20.23
CA GLY A 125 -15.85 -3.01 -20.25
C GLY A 125 -16.78 -2.46 -19.18
N GLU A 126 -18.09 -2.40 -19.46
CA GLU A 126 -19.12 -2.25 -18.44
C GLU A 126 -19.11 -3.51 -17.58
N THR A 127 -18.40 -3.49 -16.48
CA THR A 127 -18.56 -4.47 -15.41
C THR A 127 -19.14 -3.74 -14.23
N GLU A 128 -20.46 -3.68 -14.17
CA GLU A 128 -21.17 -3.46 -12.93
C GLU A 128 -20.76 -4.59 -11.98
N ASP A 129 -20.32 -4.22 -10.78
CA ASP A 129 -20.11 -5.08 -9.62
C ASP A 129 -19.06 -6.22 -9.70
N THR A 130 -17.85 -5.93 -10.06
CA THR A 130 -16.77 -6.89 -9.81
C THR A 130 -15.91 -6.46 -8.65
N ILE A 131 -16.07 -7.15 -7.49
CA ILE A 131 -15.04 -7.18 -6.46
C ILE A 131 -13.84 -7.88 -7.09
N ILE A 132 -12.73 -7.14 -7.23
CA ILE A 132 -11.57 -7.63 -7.94
C ILE A 132 -10.69 -8.38 -6.94
N PHE A 133 -10.77 -9.68 -6.98
CA PHE A 133 -9.75 -10.55 -6.43
C PHE A 133 -8.67 -10.74 -7.50
N LEU A 134 -7.45 -10.32 -7.20
CA LEU A 134 -6.26 -10.63 -7.99
C LEU A 134 -5.51 -11.78 -7.35
#